data_fc842c3d94858e670f004c6b226f49a8
#
_entry.id   fc842c3d94858e670f004c6b226f49a8
#
_cell.length_a   1.000
_cell.length_b   1.000
_cell.length_c   1.000
_cell.angle_alpha   90.00
_cell.angle_beta   90.00
_cell.angle_gamma   90.00
#
_symmetry.space_group_name_H-M   'P 1'
#
loop_
_entity.id
_entity.type
_entity.pdbx_description
1 polymer ?
#
loop_
_entity_poly.entity_id
_entity_poly.type
_entity_poly.pdbx_seq_one_letter_code
_entity_poly.pdbx_strand_id
1 'polypeptide(L)'
;MYKMLLPEDYTKEEYDAIVAKYKDVDGKTITKDLLEKYSLEDIRKYMVVKDAINIQSYQGYKSVTIANDITKDTAFIFYQMLNELPGIDVDLEPVRYYPYGSLASSILGYVSSITSTEEEIYELKGYDVSTDLVGAAGIEAAFEEQLKGKDGGTTVKVNSEGRTTEELFKLESYAGNNIQLTIDKDVQYAAEQALKDTLARVDATVTNKDYGNGRSNATRGSVVAIEVGTGRVLAMASYPTYDPNDFATGQLSDELYAQYFSPDYEAFAAQHIAKTGATSTIDELFPLNEDGTREDTYDLYPKAMFNYSTQALLPPGSVFKPLTAIAGLMEGVITTSSTVNDTGVWQVGNLTQYNFQKTGNGIISVREALMHSSNFFFHNVGYELYLKNGGNSSDEETRVAALDSIAHYAYKFGLGVTEGGNASTGIEIEENFGQTYNFKSWKNRILDTPMYTLVDSLKAGNYNGMFYYAPLNISKNDTDSEALATAKSNLKEQINKALELVGTD
;
A
#
# COMPACT_ATOMS: atom_id res chain seq x y z
N MET A 1 -24.49 16.85 8.66
CA MET A 1 -24.81 18.17 9.22
C MET A 1 -23.67 19.19 9.04
N TYR A 2 -22.43 18.87 9.35
CA TYR A 2 -21.28 19.81 9.22
C TYR A 2 -21.00 20.27 7.78
N LYS A 3 -21.07 19.38 6.78
CA LYS A 3 -20.97 19.76 5.36
C LYS A 3 -22.09 20.69 4.88
N MET A 4 -23.22 20.74 5.60
CA MET A 4 -24.38 21.56 5.24
C MET A 4 -24.28 23.01 5.71
N LEU A 5 -23.23 23.39 6.41
CA LEU A 5 -23.04 24.72 6.98
C LEU A 5 -21.78 25.44 6.45
N LEU A 6 -21.16 24.94 5.39
CA LEU A 6 -20.04 25.61 4.75
C LEU A 6 -20.57 26.76 3.86
N PRO A 7 -20.15 28.01 4.09
CA PRO A 7 -20.69 29.18 3.37
C PRO A 7 -20.43 29.17 1.87
N GLU A 8 -19.45 28.38 1.43
CA GLU A 8 -18.95 28.35 0.05
C GLU A 8 -19.85 27.52 -0.88
N ASP A 9 -20.70 26.64 -0.31
CA ASP A 9 -21.50 25.68 -1.09
C ASP A 9 -22.97 26.07 -1.26
N TYR A 10 -23.45 27.17 -0.62
CA TYR A 10 -24.87 27.50 -0.59
C TYR A 10 -25.15 28.97 -0.95
N THR A 11 -26.18 29.16 -1.74
CA THR A 11 -26.77 30.49 -1.91
C THR A 11 -27.43 30.96 -0.60
N LYS A 12 -27.62 32.27 -0.45
CA LYS A 12 -28.26 32.84 0.76
C LYS A 12 -29.66 32.26 0.98
N GLU A 13 -30.41 32.02 -0.11
CA GLU A 13 -31.76 31.46 -0.06
C GLU A 13 -31.76 29.99 0.40
N GLU A 14 -30.83 29.20 -0.07
CA GLU A 14 -30.65 27.80 0.35
C GLU A 14 -30.25 27.74 1.83
N TYR A 15 -29.34 28.60 2.26
CA TYR A 15 -28.93 28.70 3.66
C TYR A 15 -30.10 29.11 4.57
N ASP A 16 -30.87 30.12 4.21
CA ASP A 16 -32.03 30.56 4.98
C ASP A 16 -33.12 29.49 5.08
N ALA A 17 -33.29 28.67 4.02
CA ALA A 17 -34.18 27.50 4.00
C ALA A 17 -33.70 26.39 4.94
N ILE A 18 -32.39 26.12 5.01
CA ILE A 18 -31.75 25.14 5.90
C ILE A 18 -31.93 25.59 7.36
N VAL A 19 -31.62 26.85 7.67
CA VAL A 19 -31.75 27.41 9.00
C VAL A 19 -33.21 27.36 9.50
N ALA A 20 -34.16 27.59 8.61
CA ALA A 20 -35.61 27.52 8.95
C ALA A 20 -36.06 26.05 9.21
N LYS A 21 -35.38 25.06 8.67
CA LYS A 21 -35.71 23.63 8.77
C LYS A 21 -35.17 22.97 10.03
N TYR A 22 -34.02 23.42 10.54
CA TYR A 22 -33.35 22.79 11.69
C TYR A 22 -33.61 23.57 12.97
N LYS A 23 -34.19 22.88 13.94
CA LYS A 23 -34.30 23.34 15.32
C LYS A 23 -33.13 22.81 16.12
N ASP A 24 -32.67 23.57 17.12
CA ASP A 24 -31.70 23.07 18.07
C ASP A 24 -32.26 21.88 18.88
N VAL A 25 -31.41 21.23 19.65
CA VAL A 25 -31.77 20.03 20.45
C VAL A 25 -32.89 20.34 21.46
N ASP A 26 -33.02 21.62 21.90
CA ASP A 26 -34.03 22.10 22.81
C ASP A 26 -35.30 22.63 22.11
N GLY A 27 -35.38 22.46 20.79
CA GLY A 27 -36.51 22.93 20.00
C GLY A 27 -36.47 24.41 19.64
N LYS A 28 -35.38 25.12 19.95
CA LYS A 28 -35.16 26.51 19.55
C LYS A 28 -34.67 26.55 18.10
N THR A 29 -35.19 27.45 17.33
CA THR A 29 -34.72 27.73 15.96
C THR A 29 -33.43 28.55 16.06
N ILE A 30 -32.41 28.21 15.21
CA ILE A 30 -31.29 29.12 15.00
C ILE A 30 -31.89 30.43 14.48
N THR A 31 -31.91 31.44 15.33
CA THR A 31 -32.60 32.68 15.01
C THR A 31 -31.68 33.61 14.23
N LYS A 32 -32.30 34.49 13.43
CA LYS A 32 -31.59 35.56 12.73
C LYS A 32 -30.72 36.40 13.68
N ASP A 33 -31.15 36.55 14.94
CA ASP A 33 -30.41 37.27 15.99
C ASP A 33 -29.08 36.60 16.36
N LEU A 34 -29.00 35.22 16.32
CA LEU A 34 -27.76 34.49 16.53
C LEU A 34 -26.77 34.69 15.36
N LEU A 35 -27.28 34.72 14.12
CA LEU A 35 -26.49 34.96 12.93
C LEU A 35 -25.98 36.40 12.81
N GLU A 36 -26.71 37.36 13.39
CA GLU A 36 -26.24 38.74 13.48
C GLU A 36 -25.16 38.94 14.55
N LYS A 37 -25.14 38.07 15.57
CA LYS A 37 -24.22 38.18 16.71
C LYS A 37 -22.93 37.39 16.56
N TYR A 38 -22.96 36.26 15.87
CA TYR A 38 -21.84 35.34 15.72
C TYR A 38 -21.58 35.05 14.24
N SER A 39 -20.31 34.88 13.86
CA SER A 39 -19.94 34.40 12.55
C SER A 39 -20.41 32.93 12.35
N LEU A 40 -20.57 32.49 11.10
CA LEU A 40 -20.89 31.10 10.78
C LEU A 40 -19.84 30.13 11.31
N GLU A 41 -18.60 30.54 11.30
CA GLU A 41 -17.49 29.78 11.84
C GLU A 41 -17.60 29.60 13.36
N ASP A 42 -17.98 30.65 14.10
CA ASP A 42 -18.21 30.56 15.54
C ASP A 42 -19.41 29.65 15.85
N ILE A 43 -20.50 29.79 15.10
CA ILE A 43 -21.67 28.91 15.26
C ILE A 43 -21.29 27.45 15.00
N ARG A 44 -20.49 27.17 13.97
CA ARG A 44 -19.95 25.81 13.68
C ARG A 44 -19.14 25.28 14.86
N LYS A 45 -18.22 26.07 15.41
CA LYS A 45 -17.43 25.70 16.59
C LYS A 45 -18.32 25.32 17.79
N TYR A 46 -19.31 26.13 18.08
CA TYR A 46 -20.28 25.83 19.15
C TYR A 46 -21.09 24.56 18.90
N MET A 47 -21.49 24.33 17.64
CA MET A 47 -22.24 23.13 17.28
C MET A 47 -21.38 21.87 17.43
N VAL A 48 -20.11 21.90 17.03
CA VAL A 48 -19.18 20.79 17.18
C VAL A 48 -19.02 20.41 18.65
N VAL A 49 -18.73 21.38 19.51
CA VAL A 49 -18.59 21.17 20.96
C VAL A 49 -19.89 20.62 21.57
N LYS A 50 -21.02 21.19 21.21
CA LYS A 50 -22.33 20.76 21.73
C LYS A 50 -22.69 19.35 21.27
N ASP A 51 -22.37 19.00 20.04
CA ASP A 51 -22.62 17.67 19.50
C ASP A 51 -21.75 16.62 20.20
N ALA A 52 -20.47 16.89 20.37
CA ALA A 52 -19.55 16.06 21.11
C ALA A 52 -20.02 15.80 22.55
N ILE A 53 -20.49 16.86 23.26
CA ILE A 53 -21.07 16.73 24.60
C ILE A 53 -22.36 15.87 24.57
N ASN A 54 -23.21 16.03 23.56
CA ASN A 54 -24.44 15.26 23.43
C ASN A 54 -24.18 13.76 23.15
N ILE A 55 -23.20 13.44 22.34
CA ILE A 55 -22.79 12.05 22.09
C ILE A 55 -22.35 11.40 23.40
N GLN A 56 -21.59 12.12 24.25
CA GLN A 56 -21.15 11.66 25.56
C GLN A 56 -22.22 11.76 26.67
N SER A 57 -23.44 12.24 26.38
CA SER A 57 -24.47 12.50 27.40
C SER A 57 -24.89 11.30 28.22
N TYR A 58 -24.78 10.05 27.69
CA TYR A 58 -25.00 8.82 28.42
C TYR A 58 -23.91 8.50 29.44
N GLN A 59 -22.72 9.11 29.28
CA GLN A 59 -21.56 8.97 30.15
C GLN A 59 -21.14 10.35 30.65
N GLY A 60 -22.06 11.09 31.21
CA GLY A 60 -21.89 12.51 31.59
C GLY A 60 -20.77 12.86 32.57
N TYR A 61 -20.04 11.82 33.03
CA TYR A 61 -18.81 11.95 33.81
C TYR A 61 -17.54 11.97 32.97
N LYS A 62 -17.61 11.58 31.68
CA LYS A 62 -16.46 11.64 30.78
C LYS A 62 -16.30 13.06 30.23
N SER A 63 -15.06 13.53 30.18
CA SER A 63 -14.70 14.77 29.52
C SER A 63 -14.79 14.63 27.99
N VAL A 64 -15.03 15.75 27.34
CA VAL A 64 -15.04 15.85 25.87
C VAL A 64 -13.90 16.74 25.46
N THR A 65 -13.00 16.26 24.62
CA THR A 65 -11.89 17.06 24.11
C THR A 65 -12.41 18.08 23.11
N ILE A 66 -12.20 19.36 23.40
CA ILE A 66 -12.64 20.49 22.56
C ILE A 66 -11.51 21.16 21.80
N ALA A 67 -10.26 20.94 22.22
CA ALA A 67 -9.06 21.42 21.54
C ALA A 67 -7.86 20.52 21.92
N ASN A 68 -7.09 20.12 20.94
CA ASN A 68 -5.85 19.37 21.08
C ASN A 68 -4.64 20.26 20.76
N ASP A 69 -3.46 19.85 21.20
CA ASP A 69 -2.17 20.45 20.85
C ASP A 69 -2.08 21.96 21.12
N ILE A 70 -2.70 22.40 22.21
CA ILE A 70 -2.59 23.79 22.66
C ILE A 70 -1.19 24.05 23.18
N THR A 71 -0.66 25.26 22.93
CA THR A 71 0.67 25.64 23.43
C THR A 71 0.69 25.69 24.96
N LYS A 72 1.88 25.47 25.56
CA LYS A 72 2.05 25.59 27.03
C LYS A 72 1.56 26.93 27.57
N ASP A 73 1.80 28.02 26.84
CA ASP A 73 1.35 29.37 27.26
C ASP A 73 -0.18 29.43 27.25
N THR A 74 -0.83 28.87 26.26
CA THR A 74 -2.30 28.79 26.21
C THR A 74 -2.84 27.91 27.33
N ALA A 75 -2.22 26.76 27.60
CA ALA A 75 -2.59 25.90 28.71
C ALA A 75 -2.47 26.63 30.06
N PHE A 76 -1.40 27.37 30.30
CA PHE A 76 -1.23 28.17 31.53
C PHE A 76 -2.31 29.26 31.67
N ILE A 77 -2.73 29.91 30.59
CA ILE A 77 -3.83 30.88 30.61
C ILE A 77 -5.11 30.18 31.07
N PHE A 78 -5.45 29.01 30.49
CA PHE A 78 -6.61 28.24 30.91
C PHE A 78 -6.54 27.81 32.37
N TYR A 79 -5.37 27.30 32.84
CA TYR A 79 -5.16 26.95 34.25
C TYR A 79 -5.46 28.11 35.21
N GLN A 80 -5.09 29.33 34.84
CA GLN A 80 -5.38 30.50 35.62
C GLN A 80 -6.88 30.88 35.62
N MET A 81 -7.61 30.52 34.55
CA MET A 81 -8.99 30.85 34.34
C MET A 81 -9.98 29.75 34.75
N LEU A 82 -9.51 28.58 35.18
CA LEU A 82 -10.39 27.43 35.51
C LEU A 82 -11.49 27.79 36.53
N ASN A 83 -11.21 28.70 37.46
CA ASN A 83 -12.20 29.18 38.42
C ASN A 83 -13.33 29.98 37.77
N GLU A 84 -13.09 30.58 36.60
CA GLU A 84 -14.04 31.39 35.83
C GLU A 84 -14.73 30.55 34.73
N LEU A 85 -14.18 29.37 34.43
CA LEU A 85 -14.62 28.45 33.36
C LEU A 85 -15.11 27.11 33.95
N PRO A 86 -16.25 27.11 34.64
CA PRO A 86 -16.75 25.88 35.26
C PRO A 86 -17.04 24.80 34.20
N GLY A 87 -16.50 23.61 34.42
CA GLY A 87 -16.67 22.47 33.52
C GLY A 87 -15.63 22.38 32.40
N ILE A 88 -14.62 23.26 32.41
CA ILE A 88 -13.43 23.13 31.55
C ILE A 88 -12.26 22.66 32.41
N ASP A 89 -11.47 21.76 31.85
CA ASP A 89 -10.21 21.31 32.41
C ASP A 89 -9.14 21.27 31.33
N VAL A 90 -7.87 21.22 31.73
CA VAL A 90 -6.73 21.12 30.85
C VAL A 90 -5.93 19.90 31.29
N ASP A 91 -5.88 18.89 30.46
CA ASP A 91 -5.16 17.65 30.74
C ASP A 91 -3.92 17.53 29.87
N LEU A 92 -2.95 16.76 30.35
CA LEU A 92 -1.72 16.42 29.66
C LEU A 92 -1.82 14.96 29.19
N GLU A 93 -2.01 14.80 27.91
CA GLU A 93 -2.03 13.47 27.29
C GLU A 93 -0.71 13.18 26.60
N PRO A 94 -0.14 11.96 26.75
CA PRO A 94 1.03 11.57 26.01
C PRO A 94 0.68 11.40 24.53
N VAL A 95 1.39 12.12 23.68
CA VAL A 95 1.23 12.02 22.22
C VAL A 95 2.44 11.28 21.65
N ARG A 96 2.20 10.40 20.69
CA ARG A 96 3.29 9.72 19.98
C ARG A 96 4.14 10.75 19.24
N TYR A 97 5.46 10.66 19.39
CA TYR A 97 6.39 11.58 18.75
C TYR A 97 7.50 10.84 18.02
N TYR A 98 7.69 11.17 16.76
CA TYR A 98 8.70 10.59 15.88
C TYR A 98 9.82 11.62 15.64
N PRO A 99 10.92 11.57 16.41
CA PRO A 99 11.91 12.64 16.46
C PRO A 99 12.71 12.84 15.16
N TYR A 100 12.65 11.88 14.26
CA TYR A 100 13.34 11.93 12.97
C TYR A 100 12.38 12.12 11.78
N GLY A 101 11.13 12.49 12.04
CA GLY A 101 10.12 12.71 11.01
C GLY A 101 9.92 11.48 10.12
N SER A 102 10.07 11.64 8.83
CA SER A 102 9.84 10.58 7.84
C SER A 102 10.87 9.44 7.84
N LEU A 103 11.97 9.54 8.62
CA LEU A 103 12.99 8.49 8.64
C LEU A 103 12.40 7.18 9.14
N ALA A 104 12.54 6.12 8.34
CA ALA A 104 12.04 4.77 8.59
C ALA A 104 10.50 4.69 8.78
N SER A 105 9.73 5.68 8.31
CA SER A 105 8.27 5.72 8.52
C SER A 105 7.57 4.47 7.98
N SER A 106 8.00 3.92 6.83
CA SER A 106 7.46 2.69 6.25
C SER A 106 7.74 1.42 7.09
N ILE A 107 8.63 1.50 8.07
CA ILE A 107 8.92 0.43 9.03
C ILE A 107 8.20 0.70 10.34
N LEU A 108 8.35 1.93 10.88
CA LEU A 108 7.77 2.31 12.17
C LEU A 108 6.25 2.27 12.11
N GLY A 109 5.69 2.70 11.00
CA GLY A 109 4.25 2.86 10.87
C GLY A 109 3.76 4.16 11.52
N TYR A 110 2.51 4.19 11.90
CA TYR A 110 1.85 5.34 12.53
C TYR A 110 0.69 4.87 13.39
N VAL A 111 0.20 5.77 14.24
CA VAL A 111 -0.99 5.54 15.07
C VAL A 111 -2.20 6.24 14.45
N SER A 112 -3.40 5.72 14.69
CA SER A 112 -4.67 6.31 14.24
C SER A 112 -5.76 6.15 15.28
N SER A 113 -6.85 6.89 15.12
CA SER A 113 -8.08 6.63 15.85
C SER A 113 -8.67 5.28 15.45
N ILE A 114 -9.34 4.60 16.37
CA ILE A 114 -10.02 3.33 16.14
C ILE A 114 -11.17 3.55 15.15
N THR A 115 -11.23 2.74 14.11
CA THR A 115 -12.28 2.85 13.10
C THR A 115 -13.59 2.20 13.57
N SER A 116 -14.74 2.65 13.06
CA SER A 116 -16.04 2.09 13.43
C SER A 116 -16.20 0.60 13.14
N THR A 117 -15.39 0.05 12.24
CA THR A 117 -15.37 -1.39 11.95
C THR A 117 -14.58 -2.22 12.96
N GLU A 118 -13.74 -1.57 13.75
CA GLU A 118 -12.84 -2.19 14.72
C GLU A 118 -13.26 -1.94 16.19
N GLU A 119 -14.22 -1.03 16.41
CA GLU A 119 -14.69 -0.62 17.74
C GLU A 119 -14.97 -1.83 18.66
N GLU A 120 -15.78 -2.80 18.21
CA GLU A 120 -16.15 -3.97 19.01
C GLU A 120 -14.92 -4.79 19.46
N ILE A 121 -13.92 -4.92 18.58
CA ILE A 121 -12.69 -5.68 18.85
C ILE A 121 -11.84 -4.96 19.89
N TYR A 122 -11.69 -3.64 19.75
CA TYR A 122 -10.86 -2.86 20.67
C TYR A 122 -11.56 -2.60 22.01
N GLU A 123 -12.89 -2.45 22.05
CA GLU A 123 -13.64 -2.44 23.32
C GLU A 123 -13.44 -3.72 24.12
N LEU A 124 -13.51 -4.89 23.47
CA LEU A 124 -13.24 -6.18 24.11
C LEU A 124 -11.81 -6.30 24.66
N LYS A 125 -10.86 -5.58 24.05
CA LYS A 125 -9.47 -5.49 24.53
C LYS A 125 -9.29 -4.44 25.62
N GLY A 126 -10.34 -3.69 25.98
CA GLY A 126 -10.32 -2.69 27.06
C GLY A 126 -9.86 -1.30 26.63
N TYR A 127 -9.93 -0.98 25.33
CA TYR A 127 -9.65 0.38 24.81
C TYR A 127 -10.88 1.29 24.97
N ASP A 128 -10.64 2.55 25.17
CA ASP A 128 -11.66 3.58 24.98
C ASP A 128 -11.68 4.01 23.51
N VAL A 129 -12.63 3.43 22.76
CA VAL A 129 -12.72 3.62 21.29
C VAL A 129 -12.96 5.09 20.88
N SER A 130 -13.33 5.96 21.81
CA SER A 130 -13.56 7.37 21.54
C SER A 130 -12.31 8.24 21.66
N THR A 131 -11.28 7.78 22.38
CA THR A 131 -10.10 8.58 22.72
C THR A 131 -8.77 7.87 22.45
N ASP A 132 -8.73 6.54 22.55
CA ASP A 132 -7.48 5.81 22.39
C ASP A 132 -7.04 5.82 20.94
N LEU A 133 -5.71 5.89 20.76
CA LEU A 133 -5.05 5.66 19.49
C LEU A 133 -4.47 4.26 19.46
N VAL A 134 -4.46 3.67 18.27
CA VAL A 134 -3.91 2.33 18.03
C VAL A 134 -2.89 2.37 16.91
N GLY A 135 -1.94 1.47 16.93
CA GLY A 135 -1.02 1.28 15.82
C GLY A 135 -1.77 0.85 14.56
N ALA A 136 -1.70 1.68 13.52
CA ALA A 136 -2.41 1.43 12.26
C ALA A 136 -1.57 0.65 11.25
N ALA A 137 -0.24 0.74 11.34
CA ALA A 137 0.67 0.07 10.42
C ALA A 137 2.06 -0.13 11.05
N GLY A 138 2.87 -0.99 10.43
CA GLY A 138 4.28 -1.17 10.76
C GLY A 138 4.52 -1.73 12.17
N ILE A 139 5.58 -1.27 12.81
CA ILE A 139 5.95 -1.67 14.18
C ILE A 139 4.91 -1.21 15.21
N GLU A 140 4.29 -0.04 14.99
CA GLU A 140 3.22 0.44 15.87
C GLU A 140 2.07 -0.57 15.95
N ALA A 141 1.62 -1.10 14.81
CA ALA A 141 0.56 -2.11 14.78
C ALA A 141 1.04 -3.50 15.21
N ALA A 142 2.20 -3.95 14.69
CA ALA A 142 2.73 -5.29 14.99
C ALA A 142 3.01 -5.51 16.49
N PHE A 143 3.39 -4.45 17.19
CA PHE A 143 3.77 -4.48 18.61
C PHE A 143 2.86 -3.64 19.50
N GLU A 144 1.62 -3.37 19.05
CA GLU A 144 0.63 -2.59 19.77
C GLU A 144 0.50 -3.01 21.24
N GLU A 145 0.34 -4.30 21.52
CA GLU A 145 0.16 -4.83 22.88
C GLU A 145 1.40 -4.62 23.78
N GLN A 146 2.60 -4.55 23.20
CA GLN A 146 3.82 -4.27 23.93
C GLN A 146 4.08 -2.77 24.10
N LEU A 147 3.74 -1.97 23.09
CA LEU A 147 3.96 -0.53 23.09
C LEU A 147 2.89 0.22 23.89
N LYS A 148 1.65 -0.29 23.90
CA LYS A 148 0.59 0.26 24.74
C LYS A 148 0.94 0.10 26.20
N GLY A 149 0.84 1.21 26.94
CA GLY A 149 0.95 1.20 28.39
C GLY A 149 -0.30 0.62 29.06
N LYS A 150 -0.44 0.87 30.33
CA LYS A 150 -1.67 0.65 31.08
C LYS A 150 -2.15 2.00 31.60
N ASP A 151 -3.38 2.30 31.30
CA ASP A 151 -4.00 3.53 31.72
C ASP A 151 -4.10 3.59 33.24
N GLY A 152 -3.91 4.78 33.78
CA GLY A 152 -4.24 5.08 35.16
C GLY A 152 -5.75 5.25 35.31
N GLY A 153 -6.17 5.49 36.53
CA GLY A 153 -7.56 5.78 36.80
C GLY A 153 -7.74 6.47 38.11
N THR A 154 -8.64 7.44 38.16
CA THR A 154 -8.99 8.13 39.40
C THR A 154 -10.43 7.87 39.75
N THR A 155 -10.67 7.30 40.91
CA THR A 155 -12.04 7.14 41.46
C THR A 155 -12.37 8.40 42.24
N VAL A 156 -13.40 9.10 41.77
CA VAL A 156 -13.82 10.36 42.37
C VAL A 156 -15.25 10.27 42.92
N LYS A 157 -15.54 11.00 43.94
CA LYS A 157 -16.91 11.25 44.43
C LYS A 157 -17.43 12.51 43.78
N VAL A 158 -18.60 12.43 43.16
CA VAL A 158 -19.23 13.54 42.48
C VAL A 158 -20.49 13.98 43.22
N ASN A 159 -20.83 15.28 43.14
CA ASN A 159 -22.11 15.80 43.64
C ASN A 159 -23.24 15.54 42.62
N SER A 160 -24.43 16.00 42.93
CA SER A 160 -25.63 15.86 42.08
C SER A 160 -25.51 16.63 40.74
N GLU A 161 -24.49 17.49 40.56
CA GLU A 161 -24.22 18.24 39.37
C GLU A 161 -23.07 17.61 38.53
N GLY A 162 -22.57 16.42 38.95
CA GLY A 162 -21.46 15.73 38.29
C GLY A 162 -20.07 16.28 38.61
N ARG A 163 -19.96 17.25 39.56
CA ARG A 163 -18.66 17.83 39.92
C ARG A 163 -17.93 16.95 40.93
N THR A 164 -16.64 16.75 40.71
CA THR A 164 -15.75 16.05 41.67
C THR A 164 -15.69 16.80 42.99
N THR A 165 -16.02 16.10 44.07
CA THR A 165 -15.99 16.62 45.44
C THR A 165 -14.85 16.02 46.26
N GLU A 166 -14.41 14.83 45.92
CA GLU A 166 -13.38 14.11 46.66
C GLU A 166 -12.72 13.07 45.73
N GLU A 167 -11.41 12.97 45.76
CA GLU A 167 -10.64 11.94 45.09
C GLU A 167 -10.47 10.78 46.08
N LEU A 168 -11.02 9.60 45.75
CA LEU A 168 -11.07 8.45 46.63
C LEU A 168 -9.89 7.51 46.44
N PHE A 169 -9.46 7.31 45.21
CA PHE A 169 -8.38 6.42 44.84
C PHE A 169 -7.79 6.85 43.50
N LYS A 170 -6.47 6.76 43.40
CA LYS A 170 -5.72 7.02 42.16
C LYS A 170 -4.87 5.82 41.81
N LEU A 171 -5.05 5.29 40.60
CA LEU A 171 -4.19 4.31 39.98
C LEU A 171 -3.23 5.02 39.05
N GLU A 172 -1.95 4.84 39.25
CA GLU A 172 -0.95 5.42 38.33
C GLU A 172 -0.92 4.68 37.00
N SER A 173 -0.68 5.41 35.91
CA SER A 173 -0.45 4.84 34.58
C SER A 173 0.95 4.24 34.48
N TYR A 174 1.09 3.22 33.65
CA TYR A 174 2.38 2.59 33.36
C TYR A 174 2.67 2.68 31.87
N ALA A 175 3.88 3.14 31.52
CA ALA A 175 4.36 3.15 30.14
C ALA A 175 4.47 1.74 29.56
N GLY A 176 4.29 1.60 28.27
CA GLY A 176 4.53 0.35 27.53
C GLY A 176 6.02 -0.03 27.48
N ASN A 177 6.29 -1.14 26.86
CA ASN A 177 7.66 -1.65 26.70
C ASN A 177 8.41 -0.94 25.58
N ASN A 178 9.73 -0.99 25.66
CA ASN A 178 10.60 -0.53 24.58
C ASN A 178 10.79 -1.65 23.56
N ILE A 179 10.75 -1.31 22.28
CA ILE A 179 11.07 -2.20 21.16
C ILE A 179 12.39 -1.76 20.55
N GLN A 180 13.34 -2.69 20.42
CA GLN A 180 14.60 -2.46 19.74
C GLN A 180 14.61 -3.16 18.39
N LEU A 181 14.76 -2.38 17.32
CA LEU A 181 14.86 -2.88 15.95
C LEU A 181 16.30 -3.22 15.59
N THR A 182 16.49 -4.02 14.54
CA THR A 182 17.80 -4.27 13.94
C THR A 182 18.25 -3.16 13.00
N ILE A 183 17.36 -2.21 12.71
CA ILE A 183 17.64 -1.06 11.85
C ILE A 183 18.74 -0.20 12.46
N ASP A 184 19.78 0.05 11.67
CA ASP A 184 20.79 1.03 12.00
C ASP A 184 20.36 2.40 11.45
N LYS A 185 20.19 3.37 12.34
CA LYS A 185 19.67 4.69 11.99
C LYS A 185 20.50 5.40 10.91
N ASP A 186 21.81 5.28 10.97
CA ASP A 186 22.69 6.00 10.04
C ASP A 186 22.74 5.31 8.67
N VAL A 187 22.68 3.98 8.64
CA VAL A 187 22.55 3.19 7.40
C VAL A 187 21.19 3.44 6.76
N GLN A 188 20.10 3.48 7.54
CA GLN A 188 18.75 3.80 7.06
C GLN A 188 18.70 5.20 6.45
N TYR A 189 19.22 6.20 7.16
CA TYR A 189 19.29 7.57 6.66
C TYR A 189 20.07 7.67 5.35
N ALA A 190 21.24 7.04 5.28
CA ALA A 190 22.06 7.02 4.07
C ALA A 190 21.33 6.33 2.90
N ALA A 191 20.61 5.23 3.16
CA ALA A 191 19.84 4.52 2.15
C ALA A 191 18.69 5.38 1.61
N GLU A 192 17.92 6.05 2.47
CA GLU A 192 16.81 6.92 2.05
C GLU A 192 17.30 8.12 1.25
N GLN A 193 18.38 8.80 1.69
CA GLN A 193 18.95 9.92 0.96
C GLN A 193 19.48 9.47 -0.42
N ALA A 194 20.25 8.37 -0.46
CA ALA A 194 20.79 7.84 -1.70
C ALA A 194 19.68 7.42 -2.68
N LEU A 195 18.59 6.83 -2.18
CA LEU A 195 17.43 6.48 -2.99
C LEU A 195 16.78 7.72 -3.59
N LYS A 196 16.45 8.70 -2.77
CA LYS A 196 15.84 9.97 -3.18
C LYS A 196 16.70 10.70 -4.22
N ASP A 197 18.00 10.85 -3.95
CA ASP A 197 18.92 11.54 -4.84
C ASP A 197 19.10 10.78 -6.17
N THR A 198 19.13 9.44 -6.12
CA THR A 198 19.23 8.61 -7.31
C THR A 198 17.98 8.71 -8.17
N LEU A 199 16.80 8.63 -7.59
CA LEU A 199 15.53 8.78 -8.31
C LEU A 199 15.45 10.17 -8.97
N ALA A 200 15.78 11.23 -8.25
CA ALA A 200 15.81 12.59 -8.78
C ALA A 200 16.83 12.75 -9.93
N ARG A 201 18.02 12.16 -9.80
CA ARG A 201 19.04 12.17 -10.84
C ARG A 201 18.60 11.40 -12.08
N VAL A 202 18.05 10.20 -11.91
CA VAL A 202 17.53 9.38 -13.02
C VAL A 202 16.41 10.12 -13.74
N ASP A 203 15.48 10.69 -12.99
CA ASP A 203 14.37 11.46 -13.51
C ASP A 203 14.81 12.69 -14.32
N ALA A 204 15.88 13.36 -13.88
CA ALA A 204 16.41 14.56 -14.55
C ALA A 204 17.27 14.27 -15.79
N THR A 205 17.95 13.11 -15.84
CA THR A 205 19.04 12.87 -16.80
C THR A 205 18.76 11.80 -17.85
N VAL A 206 17.90 10.81 -17.54
CA VAL A 206 17.68 9.67 -18.44
C VAL A 206 16.57 9.99 -19.43
N THR A 207 16.94 10.12 -20.71
CA THR A 207 15.99 10.08 -21.83
C THR A 207 15.90 8.64 -22.31
N ASN A 208 14.72 8.02 -22.17
CA ASN A 208 14.50 6.66 -22.66
C ASN A 208 14.27 6.68 -24.19
N LYS A 209 15.36 6.68 -24.95
CA LYS A 209 15.30 6.67 -26.41
C LYS A 209 14.74 5.36 -26.99
N ASP A 210 14.78 4.29 -26.22
CA ASP A 210 14.36 2.95 -26.68
C ASP A 210 12.84 2.74 -26.55
N TYR A 211 12.16 3.55 -25.72
CA TYR A 211 10.71 3.45 -25.46
C TYR A 211 9.93 4.72 -25.82
N GLY A 212 10.50 5.62 -26.59
CA GLY A 212 9.90 6.88 -27.00
C GLY A 212 10.72 8.09 -26.55
N ASN A 213 10.32 9.28 -26.96
CA ASN A 213 11.06 10.54 -26.73
C ASN A 213 10.83 11.13 -25.31
N GLY A 214 10.38 10.36 -24.34
CA GLY A 214 10.07 10.83 -23.00
C GLY A 214 11.24 10.80 -22.02
N ARG A 215 11.15 11.61 -20.97
CA ARG A 215 12.03 11.50 -19.78
C ARG A 215 11.65 10.26 -18.97
N SER A 216 12.63 9.74 -18.23
CA SER A 216 12.36 8.69 -17.22
C SER A 216 11.36 9.22 -16.20
N ASN A 217 10.42 8.36 -15.74
CA ASN A 217 9.49 8.66 -14.66
C ASN A 217 9.93 7.89 -13.41
N ALA A 218 11.12 8.21 -12.89
CA ALA A 218 11.67 7.58 -11.70
C ALA A 218 11.09 8.25 -10.44
N THR A 219 9.89 7.82 -10.03
CA THR A 219 9.13 8.43 -8.93
C THR A 219 9.13 7.61 -7.66
N ARG A 220 9.54 6.34 -7.72
CA ARG A 220 9.44 5.39 -6.59
C ARG A 220 10.52 4.34 -6.65
N GLY A 221 10.82 3.75 -5.48
CA GLY A 221 11.81 2.71 -5.35
C GLY A 221 12.04 2.30 -3.91
N SER A 222 12.92 1.32 -3.73
CA SER A 222 13.30 0.82 -2.40
C SER A 222 14.78 0.43 -2.34
N VAL A 223 15.32 0.41 -1.12
CA VAL A 223 16.67 -0.10 -0.80
C VAL A 223 16.57 -0.95 0.44
N VAL A 224 17.14 -2.15 0.40
CA VAL A 224 17.23 -3.06 1.55
C VAL A 224 18.69 -3.42 1.79
N ALA A 225 19.16 -3.27 3.03
CA ALA A 225 20.48 -3.68 3.46
C ALA A 225 20.37 -4.75 4.54
N ILE A 226 20.95 -5.92 4.27
CA ILE A 226 20.92 -7.08 5.18
C ILE A 226 22.34 -7.43 5.57
N GLU A 227 22.59 -7.63 6.87
CA GLU A 227 23.88 -8.05 7.39
C GLU A 227 24.16 -9.51 7.03
N VAL A 228 25.30 -9.74 6.35
CA VAL A 228 25.72 -11.07 5.95
C VAL A 228 26.08 -11.90 7.19
N GLY A 229 25.57 -13.11 7.27
CA GLY A 229 25.86 -14.06 8.36
C GLY A 229 24.88 -14.03 9.52
N THR A 230 24.18 -12.92 9.78
CA THR A 230 23.14 -12.83 10.81
C THR A 230 21.74 -12.76 10.24
N GLY A 231 21.58 -12.21 9.00
CA GLY A 231 20.30 -11.96 8.37
C GLY A 231 19.57 -10.73 8.92
N ARG A 232 20.21 -9.94 9.81
CA ARG A 232 19.58 -8.72 10.36
C ARG A 232 19.37 -7.68 9.28
N VAL A 233 18.17 -7.11 9.21
CA VAL A 233 17.88 -5.97 8.33
C VAL A 233 18.44 -4.71 8.98
N LEU A 234 19.44 -4.08 8.35
CA LEU A 234 20.07 -2.86 8.81
C LEU A 234 19.41 -1.61 8.24
N ALA A 235 18.85 -1.69 7.05
CA ALA A 235 18.04 -0.65 6.45
C ALA A 235 16.97 -1.25 5.54
N MET A 236 15.82 -0.60 5.50
CA MET A 236 14.72 -0.91 4.60
C MET A 236 14.02 0.40 4.24
N ALA A 237 14.50 1.04 3.17
CA ALA A 237 14.03 2.33 2.70
C ALA A 237 12.98 2.16 1.59
N SER A 238 11.91 2.92 1.69
CA SER A 238 10.84 3.03 0.70
C SER A 238 10.67 4.49 0.29
N TYR A 239 10.41 4.78 -0.98
CA TYR A 239 10.18 6.13 -1.47
C TYR A 239 9.07 6.13 -2.54
N PRO A 240 8.14 7.10 -2.53
CA PRO A 240 8.00 8.17 -1.55
C PRO A 240 7.60 7.67 -0.16
N THR A 241 7.64 8.55 0.82
CA THR A 241 7.34 8.25 2.22
C THR A 241 6.52 9.37 2.85
N TYR A 242 6.11 9.20 4.10
CA TYR A 242 5.27 10.12 4.87
C TYR A 242 5.93 10.49 6.20
N ASP A 243 5.44 11.53 6.86
CA ASP A 243 5.82 11.85 8.23
C ASP A 243 4.79 11.23 9.20
N PRO A 244 5.15 10.26 10.04
CA PRO A 244 4.20 9.67 10.98
C PRO A 244 3.71 10.65 12.06
N ASN A 245 4.38 11.79 12.27
CA ASN A 245 3.88 12.85 13.14
C ASN A 245 2.58 13.48 12.62
N ASP A 246 2.32 13.43 11.31
CA ASP A 246 1.06 13.89 10.72
C ASP A 246 -0.17 13.13 11.27
N PHE A 247 0.05 11.91 11.75
CA PHE A 247 -0.98 11.02 12.29
C PHE A 247 -1.02 10.97 13.84
N ALA A 248 -0.03 11.54 14.50
CA ALA A 248 0.21 11.35 15.94
C ALA A 248 -0.94 11.80 16.85
N THR A 249 -1.83 12.67 16.38
CA THR A 249 -3.02 13.12 17.11
C THR A 249 -4.29 12.31 16.80
N GLY A 250 -4.20 11.33 15.89
CA GLY A 250 -5.34 10.56 15.38
C GLY A 250 -6.26 11.35 14.44
N GLN A 251 -5.95 12.61 14.14
CA GLN A 251 -6.73 13.46 13.25
C GLN A 251 -5.85 14.07 12.18
N LEU A 252 -6.23 13.86 10.92
CA LEU A 252 -5.58 14.50 9.77
C LEU A 252 -6.31 15.78 9.39
N SER A 253 -5.56 16.80 8.97
CA SER A 253 -6.18 17.95 8.30
C SER A 253 -6.74 17.52 6.93
N ASP A 254 -7.68 18.28 6.37
CA ASP A 254 -8.25 18.01 5.05
C ASP A 254 -7.16 17.97 3.97
N GLU A 255 -6.12 18.80 4.09
CA GLU A 255 -5.00 18.87 3.16
C GLU A 255 -4.13 17.61 3.24
N LEU A 256 -3.79 17.14 4.44
CA LEU A 256 -3.01 15.93 4.64
C LEU A 256 -3.80 14.69 4.22
N TYR A 257 -5.12 14.66 4.51
CA TYR A 257 -5.98 13.59 4.04
C TYR A 257 -6.01 13.52 2.50
N ALA A 258 -6.16 14.65 1.84
CA ALA A 258 -6.12 14.72 0.38
C ALA A 258 -4.76 14.24 -0.17
N GLN A 259 -3.67 14.67 0.46
CA GLN A 259 -2.31 14.28 0.06
C GLN A 259 -2.07 12.77 0.13
N TYR A 260 -2.52 12.09 1.20
CA TYR A 260 -2.22 10.68 1.42
C TYR A 260 -3.26 9.72 0.86
N PHE A 261 -4.55 10.10 0.87
CA PHE A 261 -5.66 9.18 0.60
C PHE A 261 -6.57 9.58 -0.56
N SER A 262 -6.48 10.81 -1.05
CA SER A 262 -7.33 11.30 -2.13
C SER A 262 -6.54 12.14 -3.15
N PRO A 263 -5.54 11.53 -3.81
CA PRO A 263 -4.67 12.26 -4.74
C PRO A 263 -5.44 12.78 -5.95
N ASP A 264 -5.05 13.96 -6.42
CA ASP A 264 -5.53 14.54 -7.67
C ASP A 264 -4.86 13.85 -8.87
N TYR A 265 -5.48 12.74 -9.32
CA TYR A 265 -4.99 11.98 -10.47
C TYR A 265 -5.03 12.78 -11.78
N GLU A 266 -5.91 13.76 -11.91
CA GLU A 266 -6.00 14.60 -13.11
C GLU A 266 -4.81 15.55 -13.20
N ALA A 267 -4.51 16.25 -12.11
CA ALA A 267 -3.33 17.10 -12.03
C ALA A 267 -2.03 16.30 -12.21
N PHE A 268 -1.94 15.12 -11.59
CA PHE A 268 -0.80 14.23 -11.73
C PHE A 268 -0.63 13.75 -13.19
N ALA A 269 -1.70 13.30 -13.84
CA ALA A 269 -1.68 12.84 -15.22
C ALA A 269 -1.23 13.96 -16.18
N ALA A 270 -1.74 15.18 -16.00
CA ALA A 270 -1.33 16.33 -16.79
C ALA A 270 0.19 16.62 -16.66
N GLN A 271 0.72 16.56 -15.43
CA GLN A 271 2.15 16.72 -15.17
C GLN A 271 2.97 15.56 -15.77
N HIS A 272 2.51 14.34 -15.62
CA HIS A 272 3.14 13.13 -16.16
C HIS A 272 3.26 13.21 -17.69
N ILE A 273 2.16 13.54 -18.40
CA ILE A 273 2.13 13.71 -19.85
C ILE A 273 3.10 14.82 -20.29
N ALA A 274 3.04 15.98 -19.65
CA ALA A 274 3.92 17.10 -19.96
C ALA A 274 5.40 16.76 -19.77
N LYS A 275 5.73 15.99 -18.74
CA LYS A 275 7.08 15.58 -18.40
C LYS A 275 7.63 14.49 -19.31
N THR A 276 6.84 13.46 -19.56
CA THR A 276 7.29 12.28 -20.33
C THR A 276 7.13 12.44 -21.83
N GLY A 277 6.29 13.38 -22.28
CA GLY A 277 5.90 13.52 -23.69
C GLY A 277 5.01 12.37 -24.15
N ALA A 278 4.31 11.69 -23.23
CA ALA A 278 3.38 10.63 -23.56
C ALA A 278 2.25 11.17 -24.47
N THR A 279 1.79 10.32 -25.40
CA THR A 279 0.68 10.63 -26.29
C THR A 279 -0.68 10.23 -25.72
N SER A 280 -0.67 9.54 -24.58
CA SER A 280 -1.87 9.10 -23.89
C SER A 280 -2.67 10.27 -23.34
N THR A 281 -3.98 10.14 -23.33
CA THR A 281 -4.89 11.09 -22.68
C THR A 281 -4.97 10.82 -21.17
N ILE A 282 -5.51 11.78 -20.41
CA ILE A 282 -5.75 11.60 -18.98
C ILE A 282 -6.68 10.41 -18.72
N ASP A 283 -7.75 10.27 -19.52
CA ASP A 283 -8.72 9.17 -19.38
C ASP A 283 -8.15 7.79 -19.74
N GLU A 284 -7.13 7.73 -20.58
CA GLU A 284 -6.41 6.48 -20.84
C GLU A 284 -5.45 6.11 -19.71
N LEU A 285 -4.84 7.09 -19.03
CA LEU A 285 -3.92 6.84 -17.91
C LEU A 285 -4.67 6.59 -16.60
N PHE A 286 -5.74 7.34 -16.37
CA PHE A 286 -6.57 7.27 -15.16
C PHE A 286 -8.05 7.27 -15.58
N PRO A 287 -8.61 6.10 -15.90
CA PRO A 287 -10.01 5.96 -16.33
C PRO A 287 -10.98 6.56 -15.33
N LEU A 288 -12.06 7.17 -15.85
CA LEU A 288 -13.14 7.73 -15.05
C LEU A 288 -14.14 6.63 -14.71
N ASN A 289 -14.44 6.46 -13.43
CA ASN A 289 -15.49 5.57 -12.95
C ASN A 289 -16.89 6.18 -13.13
N GLU A 290 -17.94 5.37 -12.95
CA GLU A 290 -19.34 5.82 -13.06
C GLU A 290 -19.72 6.86 -12.00
N ASP A 291 -19.05 6.87 -10.86
CA ASP A 291 -19.25 7.83 -9.76
C ASP A 291 -18.47 9.15 -9.94
N GLY A 292 -17.73 9.30 -11.04
CA GLY A 292 -16.91 10.47 -11.35
C GLY A 292 -15.52 10.47 -10.70
N THR A 293 -15.13 9.43 -9.99
CA THR A 293 -13.77 9.25 -9.48
C THR A 293 -12.84 8.70 -10.57
N ARG A 294 -11.54 8.90 -10.44
CA ARG A 294 -10.54 8.31 -11.32
C ARG A 294 -9.83 7.14 -10.67
N GLU A 295 -9.48 6.14 -11.47
CA GLU A 295 -8.76 4.95 -11.02
C GLU A 295 -7.33 4.92 -11.55
N ASP A 296 -6.37 4.54 -10.70
CA ASP A 296 -4.97 4.29 -11.09
C ASP A 296 -4.77 2.83 -11.49
N THR A 297 -5.38 2.42 -12.61
CA THR A 297 -5.35 1.05 -13.14
C THR A 297 -3.92 0.57 -13.46
N TYR A 298 -3.03 1.48 -13.85
CA TYR A 298 -1.65 1.16 -14.25
C TYR A 298 -0.62 1.37 -13.13
N ASP A 299 -1.08 1.66 -11.91
CA ASP A 299 -0.23 1.98 -10.77
C ASP A 299 0.85 3.02 -11.13
N LEU A 300 0.42 4.15 -11.70
CA LEU A 300 1.32 5.22 -12.13
C LEU A 300 1.65 6.20 -11.01
N TYR A 301 0.69 6.41 -10.10
CA TYR A 301 0.82 7.35 -9.00
C TYR A 301 1.75 6.79 -7.91
N PRO A 302 2.79 7.52 -7.48
CA PRO A 302 3.68 7.08 -6.40
C PRO A 302 3.00 7.24 -5.03
N LYS A 303 2.70 6.14 -4.37
CA LYS A 303 1.95 6.09 -3.11
C LYS A 303 2.88 6.18 -1.90
N ALA A 304 2.78 7.26 -1.12
CA ALA A 304 3.63 7.47 0.05
C ALA A 304 3.40 6.44 1.18
N MET A 305 2.16 5.95 1.31
CA MET A 305 1.78 4.96 2.34
C MET A 305 2.09 3.51 1.93
N PHE A 306 2.55 3.28 0.69
CA PHE A 306 2.89 1.95 0.20
C PHE A 306 4.36 1.62 0.48
N ASN A 307 4.62 0.51 1.16
CA ASN A 307 5.98 0.07 1.42
C ASN A 307 6.58 -0.67 0.21
N TYR A 308 7.29 0.05 -0.63
CA TYR A 308 7.93 -0.51 -1.83
C TYR A 308 9.01 -1.54 -1.52
N SER A 309 9.52 -1.61 -0.28
CA SER A 309 10.54 -2.60 0.09
C SER A 309 9.97 -3.99 0.29
N THR A 310 8.71 -4.10 0.73
CA THR A 310 8.07 -5.38 1.10
C THR A 310 6.91 -5.76 0.19
N GLN A 311 6.28 -4.80 -0.47
CA GLN A 311 5.06 -5.02 -1.24
C GLN A 311 5.24 -4.90 -2.76
N ALA A 312 6.29 -4.18 -3.24
CA ALA A 312 6.48 -4.00 -4.68
C ALA A 312 6.88 -5.32 -5.37
N LEU A 313 6.22 -5.59 -6.49
CA LEU A 313 6.54 -6.71 -7.37
C LEU A 313 7.27 -6.22 -8.61
N LEU A 314 8.51 -6.68 -8.77
CA LEU A 314 9.34 -6.34 -9.91
C LEU A 314 10.00 -7.61 -10.49
N PRO A 315 10.04 -7.78 -11.82
CA PRO A 315 10.83 -8.84 -12.41
C PRO A 315 12.32 -8.59 -12.11
N PRO A 316 13.03 -9.57 -11.53
CA PRO A 316 14.42 -9.38 -11.09
C PRO A 316 15.40 -9.18 -12.24
N GLY A 317 15.04 -9.57 -13.44
CA GLY A 317 15.94 -9.49 -14.59
C GLY A 317 17.27 -10.22 -14.37
N SER A 318 18.41 -9.63 -14.87
CA SER A 318 19.73 -10.25 -14.79
C SER A 318 20.29 -10.45 -13.38
N VAL A 319 19.69 -9.84 -12.35
CA VAL A 319 20.11 -10.11 -10.95
C VAL A 319 19.68 -11.50 -10.46
N PHE A 320 18.85 -12.21 -11.24
CA PHE A 320 18.50 -13.61 -10.99
C PHE A 320 19.58 -14.60 -11.48
N LYS A 321 20.50 -14.19 -12.34
CA LYS A 321 21.54 -15.07 -12.91
C LYS A 321 22.46 -15.74 -11.89
N PRO A 322 22.88 -15.11 -10.78
CA PRO A 322 23.61 -15.79 -9.71
C PRO A 322 22.89 -17.01 -9.17
N LEU A 323 21.56 -16.95 -9.00
CA LEU A 323 20.76 -18.09 -8.57
C LEU A 323 20.77 -19.20 -9.61
N THR A 324 20.62 -18.87 -10.90
CA THR A 324 20.74 -19.85 -11.99
C THR A 324 22.13 -20.49 -12.03
N ALA A 325 23.20 -19.71 -11.77
CA ALA A 325 24.56 -20.24 -11.66
C ALA A 325 24.69 -21.23 -10.50
N ILE A 326 24.15 -20.90 -9.32
CA ILE A 326 24.14 -21.78 -8.14
C ILE A 326 23.41 -23.09 -8.47
N ALA A 327 22.22 -22.99 -9.06
CA ALA A 327 21.49 -24.19 -9.50
C ALA A 327 22.33 -25.06 -10.42
N GLY A 328 22.96 -24.48 -11.43
CA GLY A 328 23.85 -25.21 -12.37
C GLY A 328 25.06 -25.84 -11.70
N LEU A 329 25.68 -25.15 -10.75
CA LEU A 329 26.84 -25.68 -9.98
C LEU A 329 26.41 -26.80 -9.03
N MET A 330 25.31 -26.61 -8.30
CA MET A 330 24.81 -27.62 -7.35
C MET A 330 24.35 -28.90 -8.04
N GLU A 331 23.74 -28.78 -9.20
CA GLU A 331 23.33 -29.90 -10.02
C GLU A 331 24.51 -30.47 -10.85
N GLY A 332 25.65 -29.82 -10.89
CA GLY A 332 26.84 -30.28 -11.61
C GLY A 332 26.71 -30.26 -13.14
N VAL A 333 25.75 -29.47 -13.70
CA VAL A 333 25.66 -29.22 -15.14
C VAL A 333 26.74 -28.23 -15.61
N ILE A 334 27.23 -27.40 -14.69
CA ILE A 334 28.45 -26.61 -14.86
C ILE A 334 29.36 -26.76 -13.65
N THR A 335 30.64 -26.42 -13.86
CA THR A 335 31.65 -26.26 -12.80
C THR A 335 32.23 -24.85 -12.85
N THR A 336 33.03 -24.47 -11.89
CA THR A 336 33.75 -23.19 -11.90
C THR A 336 34.71 -23.01 -13.06
N SER A 337 35.10 -24.11 -13.70
CA SER A 337 36.00 -24.17 -14.89
C SER A 337 35.28 -24.43 -16.21
N SER A 338 33.97 -24.67 -16.16
CA SER A 338 33.18 -24.85 -17.38
C SER A 338 33.19 -23.59 -18.23
N THR A 339 33.35 -23.75 -19.55
CA THR A 339 33.29 -22.65 -20.52
C THR A 339 32.27 -22.95 -21.61
N VAL A 340 31.67 -21.88 -22.15
CA VAL A 340 30.73 -21.94 -23.27
C VAL A 340 31.18 -20.92 -24.32
N ASN A 341 31.07 -21.27 -25.59
CA ASN A 341 31.33 -20.32 -26.69
C ASN A 341 30.05 -19.51 -26.93
N ASP A 342 29.97 -18.33 -26.31
CA ASP A 342 28.85 -17.38 -26.43
C ASP A 342 28.95 -16.66 -27.80
N THR A 343 28.06 -17.02 -28.70
CA THR A 343 27.95 -16.42 -30.05
C THR A 343 26.96 -15.25 -30.09
N GLY A 344 26.31 -14.92 -28.96
CA GLY A 344 25.29 -13.88 -28.87
C GLY A 344 23.87 -14.35 -29.17
N VAL A 345 23.72 -15.50 -29.81
CA VAL A 345 22.44 -16.13 -30.18
C VAL A 345 22.40 -17.55 -29.69
N TRP A 346 21.55 -17.81 -28.70
CA TRP A 346 21.28 -19.16 -28.19
C TRP A 346 20.04 -19.72 -28.89
N GLN A 347 20.13 -20.95 -29.41
CA GLN A 347 19.03 -21.58 -30.11
C GLN A 347 18.93 -23.06 -29.77
N VAL A 348 17.71 -23.50 -29.46
CA VAL A 348 17.35 -24.92 -29.31
C VAL A 348 15.98 -25.13 -29.99
N GLY A 349 15.98 -26.01 -31.00
CA GLY A 349 14.78 -26.17 -31.82
C GLY A 349 14.34 -24.86 -32.46
N ASN A 350 13.09 -24.48 -32.27
CA ASN A 350 12.51 -23.22 -32.75
C ASN A 350 12.68 -22.08 -31.77
N LEU A 351 13.20 -22.35 -30.55
CA LEU A 351 13.37 -21.29 -29.52
C LEU A 351 14.72 -20.59 -29.74
N THR A 352 14.67 -19.30 -29.97
CA THR A 352 15.87 -18.46 -30.18
C THR A 352 15.87 -17.34 -29.13
N GLN A 353 17.00 -17.15 -28.44
CA GLN A 353 17.21 -16.11 -27.43
C GLN A 353 18.53 -15.38 -27.73
N TYR A 354 18.59 -14.13 -27.29
CA TYR A 354 19.70 -13.24 -27.62
C TYR A 354 20.33 -12.63 -26.37
N ASN A 355 21.63 -12.34 -26.44
CA ASN A 355 22.24 -11.36 -25.57
C ASN A 355 21.62 -9.99 -25.82
N PHE A 356 21.63 -9.09 -24.82
CA PHE A 356 21.02 -7.77 -24.94
C PHE A 356 21.50 -7.01 -26.20
N GLN A 357 22.80 -7.02 -26.47
CA GLN A 357 23.39 -6.38 -27.65
C GLN A 357 23.39 -7.27 -28.90
N LYS A 358 22.85 -8.49 -28.83
CA LYS A 358 22.88 -9.51 -29.90
C LYS A 358 24.29 -9.87 -30.38
N THR A 359 25.33 -9.59 -29.59
CA THR A 359 26.74 -9.90 -29.85
C THR A 359 27.22 -11.00 -28.92
N GLY A 360 28.14 -11.81 -29.41
CA GLY A 360 28.79 -12.85 -28.60
C GLY A 360 29.94 -12.33 -27.77
N ASN A 361 30.21 -13.01 -26.68
CA ASN A 361 31.35 -12.76 -25.78
C ASN A 361 32.52 -13.74 -26.00
N GLY A 362 32.40 -14.65 -26.97
CA GLY A 362 33.40 -15.70 -27.21
C GLY A 362 33.36 -16.79 -26.16
N ILE A 363 34.52 -17.41 -25.89
CA ILE A 363 34.63 -18.47 -24.88
C ILE A 363 34.65 -17.83 -23.48
N ILE A 364 33.61 -18.06 -22.69
CA ILE A 364 33.44 -17.49 -21.37
C ILE A 364 33.14 -18.54 -20.31
N SER A 365 33.70 -18.34 -19.12
CA SER A 365 33.39 -19.09 -17.90
C SER A 365 32.13 -18.54 -17.21
N VAL A 366 31.65 -19.24 -16.16
CA VAL A 366 30.51 -18.76 -15.34
C VAL A 366 30.80 -17.38 -14.74
N ARG A 367 32.03 -17.08 -14.33
CA ARG A 367 32.44 -15.78 -13.80
C ARG A 367 32.31 -14.69 -14.85
N GLU A 368 32.84 -14.95 -16.05
CA GLU A 368 32.74 -13.99 -17.16
C GLU A 368 31.31 -13.83 -17.66
N ALA A 369 30.51 -14.91 -17.64
CA ALA A 369 29.09 -14.84 -17.96
C ALA A 369 28.31 -13.96 -17.01
N LEU A 370 28.60 -13.97 -15.70
CA LEU A 370 28.05 -13.03 -14.72
C LEU A 370 28.54 -11.61 -14.99
N MET A 371 29.84 -11.43 -15.25
CA MET A 371 30.45 -10.12 -15.51
C MET A 371 29.84 -9.43 -16.74
N HIS A 372 29.63 -10.19 -17.83
CA HIS A 372 29.06 -9.68 -19.08
C HIS A 372 27.52 -9.77 -19.13
N SER A 373 26.90 -10.32 -18.08
CA SER A 373 25.46 -10.59 -18.05
C SER A 373 24.96 -11.39 -19.26
N SER A 374 25.71 -12.43 -19.66
CA SER A 374 25.42 -13.23 -20.85
C SER A 374 24.10 -14.00 -20.71
N ASN A 375 23.11 -13.66 -21.54
CA ASN A 375 21.88 -14.44 -21.63
C ASN A 375 22.15 -15.81 -22.24
N PHE A 376 23.04 -15.87 -23.24
CA PHE A 376 23.43 -17.13 -23.91
C PHE A 376 23.87 -18.19 -22.90
N PHE A 377 24.81 -17.83 -22.02
CA PHE A 377 25.35 -18.77 -21.02
C PHE A 377 24.25 -19.29 -20.09
N PHE A 378 23.40 -18.42 -19.58
CA PHE A 378 22.37 -18.80 -18.60
C PHE A 378 21.18 -19.51 -19.23
N HIS A 379 20.84 -19.25 -20.49
CA HIS A 379 19.90 -20.09 -21.23
C HIS A 379 20.45 -21.50 -21.42
N ASN A 380 21.75 -21.60 -21.72
CA ASN A 380 22.39 -22.92 -21.81
C ASN A 380 22.35 -23.67 -20.48
N VAL A 381 22.69 -23.02 -19.37
CA VAL A 381 22.60 -23.64 -18.03
C VAL A 381 21.16 -24.11 -17.73
N GLY A 382 20.14 -23.30 -18.02
CA GLY A 382 18.74 -23.67 -17.82
C GLY A 382 18.35 -24.89 -18.67
N TYR A 383 18.82 -24.96 -19.90
CA TYR A 383 18.54 -26.08 -20.79
C TYR A 383 19.25 -27.38 -20.35
N GLU A 384 20.51 -27.29 -19.91
CA GLU A 384 21.22 -28.45 -19.36
C GLU A 384 20.59 -28.97 -18.07
N LEU A 385 20.09 -28.08 -17.20
CA LEU A 385 19.29 -28.45 -16.02
C LEU A 385 18.01 -29.18 -16.41
N TYR A 386 17.29 -28.67 -17.41
CA TYR A 386 16.11 -29.33 -17.96
C TYR A 386 16.43 -30.73 -18.48
N LEU A 387 17.46 -30.90 -19.30
CA LEU A 387 17.86 -32.18 -19.86
C LEU A 387 18.26 -33.19 -18.77
N LYS A 388 19.06 -32.76 -17.81
CA LYS A 388 19.51 -33.57 -16.68
C LYS A 388 18.36 -34.10 -15.84
N ASN A 389 17.34 -33.27 -15.62
CA ASN A 389 16.22 -33.61 -14.76
C ASN A 389 15.06 -34.32 -15.50
N GLY A 390 15.32 -34.81 -16.70
CA GLY A 390 14.36 -35.63 -17.42
C GLY A 390 13.63 -34.95 -18.56
N GLY A 391 14.14 -33.82 -19.07
CA GLY A 391 13.53 -33.04 -20.16
C GLY A 391 13.40 -33.85 -21.47
N ASN A 392 14.16 -34.94 -21.66
CA ASN A 392 14.05 -35.87 -22.79
C ASN A 392 13.21 -37.12 -22.45
N SER A 393 12.56 -37.20 -21.29
CA SER A 393 11.74 -38.33 -20.91
C SER A 393 10.55 -38.49 -21.87
N SER A 394 10.14 -39.73 -22.12
CA SER A 394 8.88 -40.01 -22.82
C SER A 394 7.67 -39.75 -21.94
N ASP A 395 7.87 -39.71 -20.61
CA ASP A 395 6.85 -39.40 -19.64
C ASP A 395 6.66 -37.85 -19.52
N GLU A 396 5.44 -37.41 -19.72
CA GLU A 396 5.09 -35.96 -19.71
C GLU A 396 5.27 -35.34 -18.32
N GLU A 397 4.85 -36.04 -17.25
CA GLU A 397 4.97 -35.53 -15.90
C GLU A 397 6.44 -35.25 -15.52
N THR A 398 7.33 -36.17 -15.90
CA THR A 398 8.77 -36.00 -15.72
C THR A 398 9.31 -34.81 -16.51
N ARG A 399 8.86 -34.60 -17.76
CA ARG A 399 9.29 -33.44 -18.56
C ARG A 399 8.81 -32.13 -17.96
N VAL A 400 7.58 -32.10 -17.49
CA VAL A 400 6.99 -30.90 -16.83
C VAL A 400 7.76 -30.61 -15.54
N ALA A 401 8.03 -31.61 -14.70
CA ALA A 401 8.80 -31.43 -13.48
C ALA A 401 10.22 -30.89 -13.77
N ALA A 402 10.83 -31.35 -14.89
CA ALA A 402 12.14 -30.86 -15.30
C ALA A 402 12.17 -29.35 -15.64
N LEU A 403 11.07 -28.79 -16.13
CA LEU A 403 10.96 -27.35 -16.38
C LEU A 403 11.06 -26.50 -15.09
N ASP A 404 10.69 -27.08 -13.95
CA ASP A 404 10.67 -26.38 -12.66
C ASP A 404 12.01 -26.46 -11.91
N SER A 405 13.05 -27.00 -12.53
CA SER A 405 14.39 -27.15 -11.93
C SER A 405 14.96 -25.88 -11.34
N ILE A 406 14.83 -24.73 -12.04
CA ILE A 406 15.29 -23.42 -11.54
C ILE A 406 14.34 -22.89 -10.46
N ALA A 407 13.02 -23.09 -10.62
CA ALA A 407 12.02 -22.68 -9.65
C ALA A 407 12.25 -23.33 -8.28
N HIS A 408 12.65 -24.60 -8.27
CA HIS A 408 13.00 -25.34 -7.06
C HIS A 408 14.13 -24.64 -6.26
N TYR A 409 15.17 -24.14 -6.97
CA TYR A 409 16.21 -23.36 -6.31
C TYR A 409 15.71 -21.99 -5.85
N ALA A 410 14.85 -21.33 -6.63
CA ALA A 410 14.26 -20.06 -6.22
C ALA A 410 13.49 -20.18 -4.90
N TYR A 411 12.70 -21.25 -4.73
CA TYR A 411 12.01 -21.53 -3.46
C TYR A 411 12.96 -21.77 -2.29
N LYS A 412 14.10 -22.44 -2.51
CA LYS A 412 15.14 -22.61 -1.47
C LYS A 412 15.76 -21.28 -1.01
N PHE A 413 15.73 -20.27 -1.86
CA PHE A 413 16.15 -18.90 -1.53
C PHE A 413 15.00 -18.03 -0.98
N GLY A 414 13.82 -18.60 -0.75
CA GLY A 414 12.65 -17.87 -0.23
C GLY A 414 11.95 -16.98 -1.25
N LEU A 415 12.23 -17.16 -2.55
CA LEU A 415 11.57 -16.40 -3.62
C LEU A 415 10.25 -17.08 -4.00
N GLY A 416 9.18 -16.31 -4.06
CA GLY A 416 7.82 -16.82 -4.24
C GLY A 416 7.23 -17.42 -2.96
N VAL A 417 5.96 -17.79 -3.01
CA VAL A 417 5.27 -18.45 -1.88
C VAL A 417 5.71 -19.90 -1.79
N THR A 418 6.26 -20.30 -0.65
CA THR A 418 6.75 -21.67 -0.40
C THR A 418 5.71 -22.48 0.40
N GLU A 419 5.68 -23.81 0.22
CA GLU A 419 4.78 -24.70 0.97
C GLU A 419 5.00 -24.66 2.49
N GLY A 420 6.21 -24.32 2.94
CA GLY A 420 6.57 -24.19 4.35
C GLY A 420 6.36 -22.81 4.94
N GLY A 421 5.81 -21.89 4.16
CA GLY A 421 5.75 -20.47 4.50
C GLY A 421 7.08 -19.74 4.25
N ASN A 422 7.02 -18.43 4.20
CA ASN A 422 8.16 -17.56 4.00
C ASN A 422 8.57 -16.90 5.32
N ALA A 423 9.84 -16.47 5.41
CA ALA A 423 10.28 -15.65 6.53
C ALA A 423 9.59 -14.29 6.47
N SER A 424 9.19 -13.76 7.63
CA SER A 424 8.58 -12.44 7.77
C SER A 424 9.56 -11.47 8.44
N THR A 425 9.48 -10.19 8.07
CA THR A 425 10.21 -9.10 8.75
C THR A 425 9.65 -8.85 10.15
N GLY A 426 8.41 -9.24 10.43
CA GLY A 426 7.72 -9.03 11.70
C GLY A 426 7.10 -7.65 11.85
N ILE A 427 7.08 -6.84 10.79
CA ILE A 427 6.23 -5.65 10.72
C ILE A 427 4.81 -6.05 10.35
N GLU A 428 3.81 -5.28 10.74
CA GLU A 428 2.39 -5.61 10.50
C GLU A 428 2.04 -5.65 9.01
N ILE A 429 2.67 -4.82 8.19
CA ILE A 429 2.36 -4.70 6.77
C ILE A 429 2.59 -6.04 6.05
N GLU A 430 1.58 -6.49 5.32
CA GLU A 430 1.65 -7.73 4.54
C GLU A 430 2.79 -7.66 3.53
N GLU A 431 3.60 -8.71 3.50
CA GLU A 431 4.75 -8.81 2.61
C GLU A 431 4.38 -9.56 1.34
N ASN A 432 4.79 -9.04 0.19
CA ASN A 432 4.55 -9.71 -1.08
C ASN A 432 5.80 -10.50 -1.50
N PHE A 433 5.73 -11.80 -1.38
CA PHE A 433 6.84 -12.70 -1.73
C PHE A 433 6.97 -12.94 -3.24
N GLY A 434 6.07 -12.35 -4.04
CA GLY A 434 6.07 -12.50 -5.48
C GLY A 434 5.65 -13.89 -5.94
N GLN A 435 5.90 -14.15 -7.21
CA GLN A 435 5.61 -15.42 -7.84
C GLN A 435 6.87 -15.95 -8.53
N THR A 436 7.30 -17.15 -8.15
CA THR A 436 8.34 -17.85 -8.88
C THR A 436 7.77 -18.42 -10.17
N TYR A 437 8.48 -18.18 -11.27
CA TYR A 437 8.09 -18.67 -12.58
C TYR A 437 8.32 -20.18 -12.66
N ASN A 438 7.26 -20.94 -12.69
CA ASN A 438 7.22 -22.38 -12.87
C ASN A 438 6.23 -22.77 -13.97
N PHE A 439 6.17 -24.05 -14.35
CA PHE A 439 5.27 -24.50 -15.41
C PHE A 439 3.80 -24.16 -15.11
N LYS A 440 3.35 -24.34 -13.86
CA LYS A 440 1.98 -24.01 -13.46
C LYS A 440 1.69 -22.52 -13.58
N SER A 441 2.58 -21.66 -13.11
CA SER A 441 2.41 -20.21 -13.21
C SER A 441 2.46 -19.71 -14.65
N TRP A 442 3.33 -20.31 -15.47
CA TRP A 442 3.40 -20.06 -16.90
C TRP A 442 2.09 -20.46 -17.61
N LYS A 443 1.58 -21.66 -17.33
CA LYS A 443 0.32 -22.16 -17.88
C LYS A 443 -0.84 -21.23 -17.49
N ASN A 444 -0.96 -20.87 -16.23
CA ASN A 444 -1.99 -19.95 -15.76
C ASN A 444 -1.91 -18.61 -16.50
N ARG A 445 -0.73 -18.01 -16.62
CA ARG A 445 -0.55 -16.74 -17.33
C ARG A 445 -0.94 -16.82 -18.81
N ILE A 446 -0.64 -17.94 -19.47
CA ILE A 446 -1.06 -18.16 -20.88
C ILE A 446 -2.57 -18.32 -20.99
N LEU A 447 -3.20 -18.91 -19.97
CA LEU A 447 -4.66 -19.07 -19.93
C LEU A 447 -5.38 -17.79 -19.56
N ASP A 448 -4.82 -16.99 -18.64
CA ASP A 448 -5.40 -15.72 -18.19
C ASP A 448 -5.40 -14.66 -19.30
N THR A 449 -4.31 -14.54 -20.07
CA THR A 449 -4.20 -13.54 -21.16
C THR A 449 -5.31 -13.67 -22.21
N PRO A 450 -5.63 -14.87 -22.76
CA PRO A 450 -6.76 -15.06 -23.66
C PRO A 450 -8.11 -14.72 -23.01
N MET A 451 -8.28 -14.99 -21.71
CA MET A 451 -9.52 -14.67 -21.01
C MET A 451 -9.80 -13.18 -20.96
N TYR A 452 -8.82 -12.36 -20.63
CA TYR A 452 -8.96 -10.90 -20.65
C TYR A 452 -9.24 -10.40 -22.06
N THR A 453 -8.44 -10.83 -23.03
CA THR A 453 -8.63 -10.47 -24.44
C THR A 453 -9.99 -10.92 -24.99
N LEU A 454 -10.43 -12.11 -24.59
CA LEU A 454 -11.75 -12.65 -25.00
C LEU A 454 -12.90 -11.83 -24.41
N VAL A 455 -12.84 -11.47 -23.14
CA VAL A 455 -13.86 -10.64 -22.49
C VAL A 455 -13.98 -9.29 -23.17
N ASP A 456 -12.86 -8.64 -23.46
CA ASP A 456 -12.84 -7.35 -24.15
C ASP A 456 -13.30 -7.47 -25.60
N SER A 457 -12.89 -8.51 -26.31
CA SER A 457 -13.35 -8.80 -27.65
C SER A 457 -14.86 -9.06 -27.69
N LEU A 458 -15.39 -9.84 -26.73
CA LEU A 458 -16.82 -10.08 -26.59
C LEU A 458 -17.60 -8.79 -26.34
N LYS A 459 -17.11 -7.92 -25.45
CA LYS A 459 -17.72 -6.60 -25.18
C LYS A 459 -17.67 -5.70 -26.41
N ALA A 460 -16.58 -5.69 -27.14
CA ALA A 460 -16.40 -4.88 -28.34
C ALA A 460 -17.20 -5.40 -29.56
N GLY A 461 -17.67 -6.66 -29.53
CA GLY A 461 -18.36 -7.29 -30.65
C GLY A 461 -17.45 -7.62 -31.83
N ASN A 462 -16.13 -7.70 -31.61
CA ASN A 462 -15.17 -8.10 -32.63
C ASN A 462 -13.96 -8.82 -32.02
N TYR A 463 -13.32 -9.68 -32.82
CA TYR A 463 -12.06 -10.30 -32.50
C TYR A 463 -10.99 -9.91 -33.54
N ASN A 464 -9.99 -9.20 -33.10
CA ASN A 464 -8.86 -8.72 -33.92
C ASN A 464 -9.26 -7.97 -35.21
N GLY A 465 -10.45 -7.34 -35.22
CA GLY A 465 -10.95 -6.64 -36.40
C GLY A 465 -11.32 -7.54 -37.60
N MET A 466 -11.29 -8.87 -37.41
CA MET A 466 -11.59 -9.84 -38.48
C MET A 466 -12.97 -10.52 -38.34
N PHE A 467 -13.42 -10.72 -37.12
CA PHE A 467 -14.68 -11.36 -36.83
C PHE A 467 -15.57 -10.40 -36.07
N TYR A 468 -16.78 -10.14 -36.60
CA TYR A 468 -17.76 -9.23 -36.01
C TYR A 468 -18.99 -10.02 -35.56
N TYR A 469 -19.49 -9.74 -34.37
CA TYR A 469 -20.64 -10.36 -33.75
C TYR A 469 -21.39 -9.37 -32.85
N ALA A 470 -22.57 -9.73 -32.37
CA ALA A 470 -23.26 -8.87 -31.40
C ALA A 470 -22.48 -8.74 -30.12
N PRO A 471 -22.22 -7.52 -29.60
CA PRO A 471 -21.52 -7.31 -28.35
C PRO A 471 -22.14 -8.12 -27.20
N LEU A 472 -21.30 -8.82 -26.45
CA LEU A 472 -21.72 -9.66 -25.34
C LEU A 472 -20.88 -9.35 -24.09
N ASN A 473 -21.49 -8.77 -23.08
CA ASN A 473 -20.85 -8.55 -21.78
C ASN A 473 -21.08 -9.74 -20.86
N ILE A 474 -20.04 -10.54 -20.63
CA ILE A 474 -20.07 -11.70 -19.74
C ILE A 474 -19.61 -11.35 -18.30
N SER A 475 -19.25 -10.10 -18.02
CA SER A 475 -18.91 -9.66 -16.65
C SER A 475 -20.17 -9.70 -15.77
N LYS A 476 -20.00 -9.99 -14.49
CA LYS A 476 -21.08 -9.93 -13.51
C LYS A 476 -21.53 -8.48 -13.36
N ASN A 477 -22.85 -8.27 -13.36
CA ASN A 477 -23.46 -6.98 -13.07
C ASN A 477 -24.55 -7.18 -12.00
N ASP A 478 -24.62 -6.31 -11.02
CA ASP A 478 -25.60 -6.40 -9.93
C ASP A 478 -27.05 -6.22 -10.41
N THR A 479 -27.24 -5.67 -11.62
CA THR A 479 -28.54 -5.54 -12.28
C THR A 479 -28.93 -6.75 -13.13
N ASP A 480 -28.08 -7.78 -13.23
CA ASP A 480 -28.39 -8.98 -13.99
C ASP A 480 -29.58 -9.73 -13.35
N SER A 481 -30.54 -10.17 -14.18
CA SER A 481 -31.54 -11.13 -13.70
C SER A 481 -30.87 -12.46 -13.33
N GLU A 482 -31.47 -13.23 -12.43
CA GLU A 482 -30.94 -14.53 -12.00
C GLU A 482 -30.66 -15.48 -13.19
N ALA A 483 -31.52 -15.48 -14.17
CA ALA A 483 -31.35 -16.26 -15.39
C ALA A 483 -30.14 -15.79 -16.22
N LEU A 484 -29.91 -14.46 -16.32
CA LEU A 484 -28.78 -13.89 -17.04
C LEU A 484 -27.46 -14.15 -16.28
N ALA A 485 -27.44 -13.98 -14.98
CA ALA A 485 -26.27 -14.27 -14.14
C ALA A 485 -25.86 -15.74 -14.25
N THR A 486 -26.84 -16.67 -14.22
CA THR A 486 -26.62 -18.10 -14.42
C THR A 486 -26.05 -18.40 -15.81
N ALA A 487 -26.62 -17.80 -16.85
CA ALA A 487 -26.14 -17.99 -18.22
C ALA A 487 -24.71 -17.49 -18.42
N LYS A 488 -24.36 -16.32 -17.84
CA LYS A 488 -23.01 -15.78 -17.86
C LYS A 488 -22.03 -16.69 -17.11
N SER A 489 -22.41 -17.24 -15.96
CA SER A 489 -21.61 -18.18 -15.19
C SER A 489 -21.34 -19.47 -15.96
N ASN A 490 -22.39 -20.06 -16.57
CA ASN A 490 -22.25 -21.27 -17.36
C ASN A 490 -21.35 -21.05 -18.59
N LEU A 491 -21.46 -19.90 -19.24
CA LEU A 491 -20.61 -19.58 -20.39
C LEU A 491 -19.14 -19.46 -19.97
N LYS A 492 -18.86 -18.79 -18.85
CA LYS A 492 -17.49 -18.71 -18.28
C LYS A 492 -16.93 -20.09 -17.96
N GLU A 493 -17.74 -20.98 -17.39
CA GLU A 493 -17.34 -22.36 -17.09
C GLU A 493 -16.98 -23.13 -18.37
N GLN A 494 -17.77 -22.98 -19.44
CA GLN A 494 -17.47 -23.61 -20.71
C GLN A 494 -16.19 -23.06 -21.36
N ILE A 495 -15.95 -21.75 -21.26
CA ILE A 495 -14.73 -21.12 -21.74
C ILE A 495 -13.53 -21.66 -20.95
N ASN A 496 -13.60 -21.76 -19.63
CA ASN A 496 -12.54 -22.31 -18.82
C ASN A 496 -12.23 -23.76 -19.18
N LYS A 497 -13.25 -24.59 -19.35
CA LYS A 497 -13.08 -25.99 -19.83
C LYS A 497 -12.40 -26.06 -21.20
N ALA A 498 -12.75 -25.16 -22.10
CA ALA A 498 -12.12 -25.09 -23.42
C ALA A 498 -10.64 -24.66 -23.31
N LEU A 499 -10.32 -23.73 -22.40
CA LEU A 499 -8.96 -23.28 -22.16
C LEU A 499 -8.09 -24.36 -21.48
N GLU A 500 -8.67 -25.21 -20.63
CA GLU A 500 -7.97 -26.36 -20.05
C GLU A 500 -7.47 -27.36 -21.09
N LEU A 501 -8.13 -27.42 -22.25
CA LEU A 501 -7.73 -28.27 -23.38
C LEU A 501 -6.61 -27.64 -24.22
N VAL A 502 -6.29 -26.36 -24.04
CA VAL A 502 -5.20 -25.71 -24.77
C VAL A 502 -3.87 -26.23 -24.26
N GLY A 503 -3.10 -26.87 -25.13
CA GLY A 503 -1.79 -27.45 -24.81
C GLY A 503 -1.83 -28.92 -24.36
N THR A 504 -2.94 -29.63 -24.62
CA THR A 504 -3.05 -31.09 -24.39
C THR A 504 -2.85 -31.93 -25.64
N ASP A 505 -2.58 -31.32 -26.81
CA ASP A 505 -2.25 -32.01 -28.09
C ASP A 505 -0.86 -31.62 -28.63
#